data_da7161ef407ef2a5be447670690bc093
#
_entry.id   da7161ef407ef2a5be447670690bc093
#
_cell.length_a   1.000
_cell.length_b   1.000
_cell.length_c   1.000
_cell.angle_alpha   90.00
_cell.angle_beta   90.00
_cell.angle_gamma   90.00
#
_symmetry.space_group_name_H-M   'P 1'
#
loop_
_entity.id
_entity.type
_entity.pdbx_description
1 polymer ?
#
loop_
_entity_poly.entity_id
_entity_poly.type
_entity_poly.pdbx_seq_one_letter_code
_entity_poly.pdbx_strand_id
1 'polypeptide(L)'
;MSQSLAHELGHYLGLFHAFSKDSKVETDYCADTPDYNRAAYEQWLNTIPSFTLTEAYQRNSRNGNTFTSTNTMDYFYGWLNLFTDDQRARVRHVLEYSPLVPGPKIPSNLTRGTGITEPGIIMK
;
A
#
# COMPACT_ATOMS: atom_id res chain seq x y z
N MET A 1 -3.55 5.28 17.17
CA MET A 1 -2.72 5.81 16.09
C MET A 1 -3.61 6.39 15.02
N SER A 2 -3.28 7.57 14.53
CA SER A 2 -4.08 8.17 13.48
C SER A 2 -3.85 7.44 12.16
N GLN A 3 -4.84 7.52 11.26
CA GLN A 3 -4.72 6.91 9.95
C GLN A 3 -3.51 7.46 9.19
N SER A 4 -3.27 8.75 9.33
CA SER A 4 -2.15 9.40 8.66
C SER A 4 -0.81 8.86 9.14
N LEU A 5 -0.67 8.67 10.46
CA LEU A 5 0.57 8.14 11.01
C LEU A 5 0.79 6.69 10.57
N ALA A 6 -0.28 5.88 10.58
CA ALA A 6 -0.16 4.49 10.14
C ALA A 6 0.24 4.41 8.67
N HIS A 7 -0.29 5.31 7.84
CA HIS A 7 0.04 5.39 6.42
C HIS A 7 1.54 5.68 6.24
N GLU A 8 2.04 6.69 6.95
CA GLU A 8 3.45 7.07 6.81
C GLU A 8 4.38 6.00 7.37
N LEU A 9 3.99 5.35 8.46
CA LEU A 9 4.75 4.22 8.97
C LEU A 9 4.78 3.06 7.97
N GLY A 10 3.68 2.85 7.26
CA GLY A 10 3.65 1.85 6.19
C GLY A 10 4.71 2.13 5.15
N HIS A 11 4.84 3.36 4.69
CA HIS A 11 5.89 3.73 3.76
C HIS A 11 7.28 3.49 4.34
N TYR A 12 7.48 3.86 5.58
CA TYR A 12 8.77 3.65 6.24
C TYR A 12 9.13 2.16 6.29
N LEU A 13 8.14 1.31 6.41
CA LEU A 13 8.35 -0.14 6.48
C LEU A 13 8.25 -0.82 5.11
N GLY A 14 8.34 -0.07 4.04
CA GLY A 14 8.47 -0.63 2.70
C GLY A 14 7.19 -0.77 1.89
N LEU A 15 6.11 -0.22 2.35
CA LEU A 15 4.85 -0.30 1.60
C LEU A 15 4.70 0.88 0.65
N PHE A 16 4.08 0.61 -0.47
CA PHE A 16 3.75 1.61 -1.48
C PHE A 16 2.27 1.92 -1.41
N HIS A 17 1.86 3.00 -2.06
CA HIS A 17 0.43 3.31 -2.17
C HIS A 17 -0.32 2.16 -2.82
N ALA A 18 -1.53 1.89 -2.32
CA ALA A 18 -2.36 0.82 -2.84
C ALA A 18 -3.18 1.27 -4.05
N PHE A 19 -2.70 2.24 -4.80
CA PHE A 19 -3.37 2.77 -5.97
C PHE A 19 -2.36 3.32 -6.95
N SER A 20 -2.81 3.54 -8.18
CA SER A 20 -2.02 4.25 -9.19
C SER A 20 -2.49 5.69 -9.24
N LYS A 21 -1.55 6.61 -9.40
CA LYS A 21 -1.84 8.04 -9.36
C LYS A 21 -2.77 8.46 -10.49
N ASP A 22 -2.58 7.86 -11.65
CA ASP A 22 -3.36 8.20 -12.86
C ASP A 22 -3.56 6.95 -13.70
N SER A 23 -3.72 7.11 -15.00
CA SER A 23 -3.93 5.98 -15.90
C SER A 23 -2.74 5.05 -16.03
N LYS A 24 -1.55 5.50 -15.63
CA LYS A 24 -0.36 4.67 -15.68
C LYS A 24 -0.34 3.74 -14.47
N VAL A 25 -0.24 2.44 -14.71
CA VAL A 25 -0.26 1.46 -13.63
C VAL A 25 1.02 1.55 -12.80
N GLU A 26 0.86 1.63 -11.49
CA GLU A 26 1.98 1.60 -10.54
C GLU A 26 1.77 0.41 -9.62
N THR A 27 2.74 -0.47 -9.57
CA THR A 27 2.61 -1.64 -8.69
C THR A 27 3.00 -1.30 -7.27
N ASP A 28 2.26 -1.88 -6.33
CA ASP A 28 2.62 -1.80 -4.91
C ASP A 28 3.28 -3.11 -4.45
N TYR A 29 3.54 -4.02 -5.39
CA TYR A 29 4.18 -5.31 -5.15
C TYR A 29 3.38 -6.23 -4.21
N CYS A 30 2.08 -6.01 -4.12
CA CYS A 30 1.17 -6.83 -3.32
C CYS A 30 0.02 -7.29 -4.21
N ALA A 31 -0.14 -8.60 -4.34
CA ALA A 31 -1.13 -9.14 -5.25
C ALA A 31 -2.56 -8.99 -4.72
N ASP A 32 -2.71 -8.83 -3.43
CA ASP A 32 -4.03 -8.79 -2.80
C ASP A 32 -4.54 -7.37 -2.55
N THR A 33 -3.92 -6.37 -3.17
CA THR A 33 -4.41 -4.98 -3.11
C THR A 33 -5.01 -4.63 -4.47
N PRO A 34 -6.32 -4.36 -4.55
CA PRO A 34 -6.91 -3.93 -5.83
C PRO A 34 -6.39 -2.56 -6.22
N ASP A 35 -5.92 -2.44 -7.46
CA ASP A 35 -5.42 -1.16 -7.94
C ASP A 35 -6.55 -0.34 -8.54
N TYR A 36 -6.47 0.98 -8.45
CA TYR A 36 -7.43 1.87 -9.10
C TYR A 36 -6.71 3.16 -9.51
N ASN A 37 -7.34 3.88 -10.44
CA ASN A 37 -6.83 5.15 -10.94
C ASN A 37 -7.32 6.28 -10.03
N ARG A 38 -6.42 6.82 -9.21
CA ARG A 38 -6.77 7.86 -8.22
C ARG A 38 -7.26 9.14 -8.89
N ALA A 39 -6.64 9.54 -9.99
CA ALA A 39 -7.05 10.76 -10.68
C ALA A 39 -8.49 10.64 -11.20
N ALA A 40 -8.84 9.50 -11.76
CA ALA A 40 -10.19 9.27 -12.23
C ALA A 40 -11.21 9.27 -11.09
N TYR A 41 -10.83 8.70 -9.96
CA TYR A 41 -11.68 8.71 -8.77
C TYR A 41 -11.93 10.15 -8.30
N GLU A 42 -10.89 10.96 -8.24
CA GLU A 42 -11.02 12.34 -7.78
C GLU A 42 -11.85 13.17 -8.74
N GLN A 43 -11.69 12.95 -10.04
CA GLN A 43 -12.52 13.62 -11.02
C GLN A 43 -13.99 13.27 -10.87
N TRP A 44 -14.27 11.97 -10.69
CA TRP A 44 -15.64 11.51 -10.48
C TRP A 44 -16.23 12.16 -9.23
N LEU A 45 -15.48 12.17 -8.14
CA LEU A 45 -15.96 12.74 -6.89
C LEU A 45 -16.29 14.21 -7.03
N ASN A 46 -15.51 14.94 -7.79
CA ASN A 46 -15.72 16.38 -8.02
C ASN A 46 -16.95 16.68 -8.88
N THR A 47 -17.47 15.67 -9.60
CA THR A 47 -18.67 15.89 -10.40
C THR A 47 -19.95 15.78 -9.62
N ILE A 48 -19.90 15.30 -8.38
CA ILE A 48 -21.08 15.07 -7.57
C ILE A 48 -21.29 16.28 -6.67
N PRO A 49 -22.46 16.92 -6.71
CA PRO A 49 -22.70 18.10 -5.86
C PRO A 49 -22.63 17.77 -4.36
N SER A 50 -23.09 16.55 -4.01
CA SER A 50 -22.92 16.05 -2.65
C SER A 50 -22.81 14.54 -2.74
N PHE A 51 -22.10 13.96 -1.79
CA PHE A 51 -21.92 12.51 -1.77
C PHE A 51 -22.03 11.99 -0.35
N THR A 52 -22.45 10.73 -0.23
CA THR A 52 -22.44 10.06 1.06
C THR A 52 -21.06 9.49 1.31
N LEU A 53 -20.77 9.16 2.56
CA LEU A 53 -19.50 8.49 2.88
C LEU A 53 -19.42 7.15 2.19
N THR A 54 -20.54 6.44 2.06
CA THR A 54 -20.56 5.16 1.34
C THR A 54 -20.08 5.33 -0.08
N GLU A 55 -20.58 6.35 -0.79
CA GLU A 55 -20.14 6.62 -2.15
C GLU A 55 -18.67 7.01 -2.21
N ALA A 56 -18.24 7.86 -1.29
CA ALA A 56 -16.86 8.33 -1.29
C ALA A 56 -15.87 7.20 -0.98
N TYR A 57 -16.30 6.18 -0.26
CA TYR A 57 -15.44 5.04 0.09
C TYR A 57 -15.32 4.00 -1.01
N GLN A 58 -16.15 4.10 -2.06
CA GLN A 58 -16.13 3.14 -3.16
C GLN A 58 -15.01 3.43 -4.14
N ARG A 59 -14.43 2.37 -4.68
CA ARG A 59 -13.37 2.45 -5.69
C ARG A 59 -13.71 1.50 -6.83
N ASN A 60 -13.28 1.87 -8.02
CA ASN A 60 -13.41 1.01 -9.20
C ASN A 60 -12.03 0.48 -9.54
N SER A 61 -11.83 -0.81 -9.34
CA SER A 61 -10.53 -1.40 -9.64
C SER A 61 -10.35 -1.48 -11.16
N ARG A 62 -9.10 -1.63 -11.58
CA ARG A 62 -8.78 -1.69 -13.01
C ARG A 62 -9.38 -2.89 -13.71
N ASN A 63 -9.72 -3.94 -12.97
CA ASN A 63 -10.35 -5.11 -13.57
C ASN A 63 -11.88 -5.00 -13.64
N GLY A 64 -12.43 -3.84 -13.27
CA GLY A 64 -13.85 -3.60 -13.39
C GLY A 64 -14.69 -3.88 -12.15
N ASN A 65 -14.09 -4.40 -11.11
CA ASN A 65 -14.81 -4.66 -9.86
C ASN A 65 -14.80 -3.42 -8.99
N THR A 66 -15.84 -3.27 -8.17
CA THR A 66 -15.86 -2.20 -7.17
C THR A 66 -15.47 -2.77 -5.82
N PHE A 67 -14.88 -1.93 -4.99
CA PHE A 67 -14.53 -2.32 -3.63
C PHE A 67 -14.59 -1.11 -2.72
N THR A 68 -14.73 -1.35 -1.43
CA THR A 68 -14.70 -0.29 -0.42
C THR A 68 -13.26 -0.11 0.04
N SER A 69 -12.82 1.14 0.09
CA SER A 69 -11.46 1.43 0.51
C SER A 69 -11.29 1.21 2.01
N THR A 70 -10.45 0.24 2.36
CA THR A 70 -10.14 -0.07 3.76
C THR A 70 -8.65 -0.11 4.04
N ASN A 71 -7.83 0.00 3.01
CA ASN A 71 -6.39 -0.19 3.14
C ASN A 71 -5.72 1.07 3.66
N THR A 72 -4.87 0.90 4.66
CA THR A 72 -4.15 2.03 5.25
C THR A 72 -3.27 2.75 4.24
N MET A 73 -2.83 2.07 3.18
CA MET A 73 -1.98 2.68 2.16
C MET A 73 -2.76 3.36 1.04
N ASP A 74 -4.07 3.46 1.18
CA ASP A 74 -4.89 4.27 0.29
C ASP A 74 -4.98 5.71 0.83
N TYR A 75 -5.64 6.57 0.07
CA TYR A 75 -5.94 7.94 0.48
C TYR A 75 -7.43 8.07 0.80
N PHE A 76 -7.80 9.15 1.52
CA PHE A 76 -9.19 9.45 1.79
C PHE A 76 -9.96 9.58 0.49
N TYR A 77 -11.20 9.22 0.53
CA TYR A 77 -11.95 8.80 1.71
C TYR A 77 -11.96 7.27 1.80
N GLY A 78 -11.94 6.73 3.02
CA GLY A 78 -11.99 5.29 3.24
C GLY A 78 -11.86 4.96 4.72
N TRP A 79 -12.12 3.71 5.03
CA TRP A 79 -11.82 3.16 6.36
C TRP A 79 -10.38 2.68 6.33
N LEU A 80 -9.43 3.57 6.44
CA LEU A 80 -8.02 3.30 6.16
C LEU A 80 -7.34 2.70 7.38
N ASN A 81 -7.79 1.53 7.80
CA ASN A 81 -7.30 0.91 9.04
C ASN A 81 -6.87 -0.54 8.87
N LEU A 82 -6.80 -1.05 7.66
CA LEU A 82 -6.41 -2.43 7.41
C LEU A 82 -5.17 -2.51 6.55
N PHE A 83 -4.42 -3.58 6.74
CA PHE A 83 -3.34 -3.98 5.85
C PHE A 83 -3.68 -5.37 5.34
N THR A 84 -3.28 -5.68 4.11
CA THR A 84 -3.49 -7.02 3.55
C THR A 84 -2.41 -7.97 4.05
N ASP A 85 -2.62 -9.27 3.80
CA ASP A 85 -1.63 -10.28 4.17
C ASP A 85 -0.31 -10.07 3.43
N ASP A 86 -0.38 -9.70 2.15
CA ASP A 86 0.84 -9.43 1.37
C ASP A 86 1.57 -8.21 1.90
N GLN A 87 0.84 -7.18 2.30
CA GLN A 87 1.45 -6.02 2.91
C GLN A 87 2.12 -6.37 4.24
N ARG A 88 1.46 -7.18 5.05
CA ARG A 88 2.05 -7.63 6.32
C ARG A 88 3.29 -8.47 6.10
N ALA A 89 3.28 -9.33 5.09
CA ALA A 89 4.45 -10.14 4.76
C ALA A 89 5.62 -9.25 4.32
N ARG A 90 5.33 -8.24 3.53
CA ARG A 90 6.35 -7.30 3.07
C ARG A 90 6.95 -6.52 4.23
N VAL A 91 6.13 -6.03 5.15
CA VAL A 91 6.60 -5.33 6.34
C VAL A 91 7.48 -6.25 7.19
N ARG A 92 7.03 -7.49 7.39
CA ARG A 92 7.80 -8.46 8.17
C ARG A 92 9.17 -8.70 7.56
N HIS A 93 9.22 -8.81 6.24
CA HIS A 93 10.47 -9.00 5.52
C HIS A 93 11.41 -7.81 5.73
N VAL A 94 10.89 -6.59 5.65
CA VAL A 94 11.67 -5.39 5.88
C VAL A 94 12.20 -5.36 7.31
N LEU A 95 11.37 -5.70 8.29
CA LEU A 95 11.79 -5.70 9.68
C LEU A 95 12.90 -6.72 9.94
N GLU A 96 12.87 -7.85 9.23
CA GLU A 96 13.83 -8.93 9.45
C GLU A 96 15.16 -8.72 8.73
N TYR A 97 15.15 -8.01 7.62
CA TYR A 97 16.34 -7.94 6.77
C TYR A 97 16.91 -6.54 6.54
N SER A 98 16.08 -5.51 6.57
CA SER A 98 16.57 -4.19 6.20
C SER A 98 17.44 -3.57 7.28
N PRO A 99 18.65 -3.15 6.95
CA PRO A 99 19.50 -2.46 7.93
C PRO A 99 19.02 -1.05 8.23
N LEU A 100 18.06 -0.53 7.44
CA LEU A 100 17.54 0.81 7.65
C LEU A 100 16.52 0.87 8.76
N VAL A 101 16.01 -0.27 9.21
CA VAL A 101 15.02 -0.35 10.26
C VAL A 101 15.68 -1.00 11.48
N PRO A 102 15.63 -0.37 12.68
CA PRO A 102 16.25 -0.95 13.87
C PRO A 102 15.62 -2.28 14.28
N GLY A 103 16.39 -3.08 14.96
CA GLY A 103 15.91 -4.33 15.52
C GLY A 103 16.76 -5.51 15.09
N PRO A 104 16.50 -6.68 15.68
CA PRO A 104 17.23 -7.90 15.30
C PRO A 104 17.01 -8.23 13.84
N LYS A 105 18.05 -8.70 13.17
CA LYS A 105 17.99 -9.04 11.76
C LYS A 105 18.43 -10.46 11.53
N ILE A 106 17.90 -11.06 10.47
CA ILE A 106 18.38 -12.35 10.00
C ILE A 106 19.64 -12.09 9.19
N PRO A 107 20.77 -12.69 9.54
CA PRO A 107 22.01 -12.43 8.80
C PRO A 107 21.88 -12.89 7.35
N SER A 108 22.16 -11.99 6.42
CA SER A 108 22.02 -12.31 5.01
C SER A 108 23.06 -13.33 4.55
N ASN A 109 24.18 -13.43 5.21
CA ASN A 109 25.19 -14.39 4.81
C ASN A 109 24.78 -15.83 5.12
N LEU A 110 23.72 -16.02 5.87
CA LEU A 110 23.20 -17.35 6.10
C LEU A 110 22.27 -17.79 5.00
N THR A 111 21.83 -16.86 4.27
CA THR A 111 20.95 -17.23 3.21
C THR A 111 21.70 -17.48 1.99
N ARG A 112 22.70 -17.40 1.88
CA ARG A 112 23.42 -17.36 0.97
C ARG A 112 23.66 -17.13 0.03
N GLY A 113 23.77 -17.33 0.51
CA GLY A 113 24.34 -17.10 -0.25
C GLY A 113 24.29 -15.97 -1.01
N THR A 114 24.03 -15.45 -0.91
CA THR A 114 23.96 -14.57 -1.59
C THR A 114 23.71 -13.43 -1.36
N GLY A 115 23.77 -13.35 -0.54
CA GLY A 115 23.69 -12.23 -0.12
C GLY A 115 22.90 -11.42 -0.81
N ILE A 116 22.37 -11.88 -1.22
CA ILE A 116 21.80 -11.29 -1.88
C ILE A 116 20.99 -10.39 -1.63
N THR A 117 21.10 -9.56 -1.90
CA THR A 117 20.29 -8.64 -1.66
C THR A 117 19.03 -8.82 -2.01
N GLU A 118 18.19 -8.48 -1.31
CA GLU A 118 16.83 -8.62 -1.45
C GLU A 118 16.31 -7.40 -2.07
N PRO A 119 16.11 -7.38 -3.33
CA PRO A 119 15.73 -6.16 -4.03
C PRO A 119 14.43 -5.59 -3.53
N GLY A 120 13.55 -6.46 -3.09
CA GLY A 120 12.26 -6.01 -2.61
C GLY A 120 12.31 -5.26 -1.31
N ILE A 121 13.45 -5.29 -0.64
CA ILE A 121 13.55 -4.64 0.63
C ILE A 121 14.06 -3.25 0.52
N ILE A 122 14.58 -2.89 -0.58
CA ILE A 122 15.10 -1.56 -0.74
C ILE A 122 13.98 -0.57 -0.63
N MET A 123 14.09 0.30 0.32
CA MET A 123 13.05 1.29 0.57
C MET A 123 13.07 2.32 -0.51
N LYS A 124 11.93 2.62 -1.01
CA LYS A 124 11.80 3.60 -2.07
C LYS A 124 11.07 4.81 -1.60
#